data_532adbfd76d7b6775a13651c7b4045c5
#
_entry.id   532adbfd76d7b6775a13651c7b4045c5
#
_cell.length_a   1.000
_cell.length_b   1.000
_cell.length_c   1.000
_cell.angle_alpha   90.00
_cell.angle_beta   90.00
_cell.angle_gamma   90.00
#
_symmetry.space_group_name_H-M   'P 1'
#
loop_
_entity.id
_entity.type
_entity.pdbx_description
1 polymer ?
#
loop_
_entity_poly.entity_id
_entity_poly.type
_entity_poly.pdbx_seq_one_letter_code
_entity_poly.pdbx_strand_id
1 'polypeptide(L)'
;MGQVVREYFSPSKLYKVEIIKRKDGLYTTEVYRWMEDCGYEFWSSINQGFSLIDSEEHARKIAIEQLKECSREDINTKMLKD
;
A
#
# COMPACT_ATOMS: atom_id res chain seq x y z
N MET A 1 -12.55 -3.05 12.62
CA MET A 1 -12.18 -3.38 11.25
C MET A 1 -12.14 -2.14 10.39
N GLY A 2 -11.11 -2.01 9.58
CA GLY A 2 -10.98 -0.88 8.70
C GLY A 2 -11.57 -1.15 7.32
N GLN A 3 -11.68 -0.11 6.53
CA GLN A 3 -12.15 -0.19 5.16
C GLN A 3 -11.07 0.33 4.24
N VAL A 4 -10.76 -0.42 3.19
CA VAL A 4 -9.81 0.02 2.18
C VAL A 4 -10.43 1.17 1.39
N VAL A 5 -9.79 2.33 1.42
CA VAL A 5 -10.28 3.53 0.74
C VAL A 5 -9.47 3.87 -0.50
N ARG A 6 -8.23 3.38 -0.58
CA ARG A 6 -7.38 3.59 -1.75
C ARG A 6 -6.40 2.44 -1.89
N GLU A 7 -5.95 2.22 -3.13
CA GLU A 7 -5.00 1.17 -3.45
C GLU A 7 -4.09 1.66 -4.57
N TYR A 8 -2.79 1.47 -4.40
CA TYR A 8 -1.80 1.86 -5.40
C TYR A 8 -0.91 0.68 -5.74
N PHE A 9 -0.56 0.56 -7.03
CA PHE A 9 0.29 -0.51 -7.51
C PHE A 9 1.64 0.05 -7.97
N SER A 10 2.70 -0.76 -7.84
CA SER A 10 4.00 -0.42 -8.41
C SER A 10 3.92 -0.53 -9.94
N PRO A 11 4.89 0.08 -10.68
CA PRO A 11 4.91 -0.02 -12.14
C PRO A 11 4.90 -1.46 -12.67
N SER A 12 5.60 -2.37 -11.98
CA SER A 12 5.63 -3.79 -12.35
C SER A 12 4.35 -4.52 -11.96
N LYS A 13 3.53 -3.93 -11.09
CA LYS A 13 2.34 -4.52 -10.49
C LYS A 13 2.64 -5.74 -9.63
N LEU A 14 3.89 -5.87 -9.19
CA LEU A 14 4.31 -6.94 -8.27
C LEU A 14 4.20 -6.51 -6.82
N TYR A 15 3.95 -5.24 -6.57
CA TYR A 15 3.76 -4.70 -5.23
C TYR A 15 2.55 -3.78 -5.23
N LYS A 16 1.86 -3.72 -4.11
CA LYS A 16 0.78 -2.77 -3.93
C LYS A 16 0.73 -2.31 -2.48
N VAL A 17 0.10 -1.16 -2.26
CA VAL A 17 -0.16 -0.64 -0.93
C VAL A 17 -1.63 -0.25 -0.84
N GLU A 18 -2.25 -0.58 0.28
CA GLU A 18 -3.64 -0.22 0.56
C GLU A 18 -3.66 0.81 1.68
N ILE A 19 -4.54 1.80 1.53
CA ILE A 19 -4.82 2.75 2.59
C ILE A 19 -6.14 2.32 3.23
N ILE A 20 -6.10 2.09 4.52
CA ILE A 20 -7.23 1.58 5.27
C ILE A 20 -7.71 2.63 6.26
N LYS A 21 -8.99 2.99 6.17
CA LYS A 21 -9.60 3.90 7.12
C LYS A 21 -10.15 3.10 8.29
N ARG A 22 -9.73 3.45 9.48
CA ARG A 22 -10.17 2.79 10.70
C ARG A 22 -11.47 3.41 11.23
N LYS A 23 -12.11 2.71 12.15
CA LYS A 23 -13.35 3.18 12.76
C LYS A 23 -13.15 4.43 13.60
N ASP A 24 -11.95 4.63 14.14
CA ASP A 24 -11.62 5.80 14.95
C ASP A 24 -11.28 7.05 14.11
N GLY A 25 -11.41 6.96 12.79
CA GLY A 25 -11.13 8.07 11.90
C GLY A 25 -9.67 8.19 11.50
N LEU A 26 -8.82 7.33 12.02
CA LEU A 26 -7.41 7.30 11.64
C LEU A 26 -7.21 6.38 10.45
N TYR A 27 -6.04 6.48 9.83
CA TYR A 27 -5.68 5.69 8.67
C TYR A 27 -4.45 4.83 8.95
N THR A 28 -4.35 3.72 8.26
CA THR A 28 -3.16 2.90 8.28
C THR A 28 -2.88 2.43 6.85
N THR A 29 -1.65 1.97 6.61
CA THR A 29 -1.26 1.47 5.30
C THR A 29 -0.79 0.03 5.43
N GLU A 30 -0.98 -0.73 4.36
CA GLU A 30 -0.51 -2.10 4.31
C GLU A 30 0.07 -2.37 2.93
N VAL A 31 1.30 -2.91 2.89
CA VAL A 31 1.99 -3.20 1.64
C VAL A 31 1.95 -4.69 1.39
N TYR A 32 1.73 -5.05 0.13
CA TYR A 32 1.67 -6.44 -0.30
C TYR A 32 2.63 -6.69 -1.44
N ARG A 33 3.12 -7.90 -1.51
CA ARG A 33 3.95 -8.39 -2.60
C ARG A 33 3.23 -9.52 -3.32
N TRP A 34 3.28 -9.50 -4.64
CA TRP A 34 2.73 -10.59 -5.44
C TRP A 34 3.64 -11.80 -5.32
N MET A 35 3.07 -12.91 -4.90
CA MET A 35 3.80 -14.16 -4.68
C MET A 35 3.23 -15.27 -5.53
N GLU A 36 4.11 -16.16 -5.98
CA GLU A 36 3.72 -17.38 -6.69
C GLU A 36 4.38 -18.55 -5.97
N ASP A 37 3.57 -19.51 -5.53
CA ASP A 37 4.06 -20.66 -4.80
C ASP A 37 3.23 -21.88 -5.15
N CYS A 38 3.90 -22.95 -5.57
CA CYS A 38 3.27 -24.24 -5.90
C CYS A 38 2.09 -24.11 -6.87
N GLY A 39 2.18 -23.19 -7.82
CA GLY A 39 1.14 -22.97 -8.80
C GLY A 39 0.01 -22.03 -8.34
N TYR A 40 0.11 -21.51 -7.14
CA TYR A 40 -0.85 -20.53 -6.62
C TYR A 40 -0.26 -19.15 -6.66
N GLU A 41 -1.07 -18.18 -7.01
CA GLU A 41 -0.68 -16.77 -7.03
C GLU A 41 -1.51 -16.02 -5.99
N PHE A 42 -0.86 -15.18 -5.18
CA PHE A 42 -1.55 -14.46 -4.12
C PHE A 42 -0.77 -13.23 -3.68
N TRP A 43 -1.48 -12.30 -3.04
CA TRP A 43 -0.87 -11.14 -2.41
C TRP A 43 -0.44 -11.51 -0.99
N SER A 44 0.84 -11.30 -0.70
CA SER A 44 1.39 -11.57 0.63
C SER A 44 1.69 -10.26 1.33
N SER A 45 1.18 -10.11 2.54
CA SER A 45 1.41 -8.91 3.34
C SER A 45 2.87 -8.81 3.76
N ILE A 46 3.45 -7.62 3.57
CA ILE A 46 4.80 -7.32 4.03
C ILE A 46 4.69 -6.57 5.34
N ASN A 47 5.26 -7.16 6.40
CA ASN A 47 5.21 -6.55 7.72
C ASN A 47 6.18 -5.36 7.78
N GLN A 48 5.63 -4.15 7.80
CA GLN A 48 6.41 -2.92 7.83
C GLN A 48 6.20 -2.12 9.10
N GLY A 49 5.61 -2.73 10.10
CA GLY A 49 5.28 -2.03 11.31
C GLY A 49 3.91 -1.38 11.22
N PHE A 50 3.50 -0.81 12.32
CA PHE A 50 2.18 -0.26 12.48
C PHE A 50 2.26 1.26 12.55
N SER A 51 1.51 1.93 11.69
CA SER A 51 1.46 3.39 11.67
C SER A 51 0.02 3.87 11.77
N LEU A 52 -0.21 4.83 12.65
CA LEU A 52 -1.48 5.52 12.72
C LEU A 52 -1.33 6.88 12.09
N ILE A 53 -2.14 7.16 11.10
CA ILE A 53 -2.03 8.37 10.28
C ILE A 53 -3.31 9.18 10.43
N ASP A 54 -3.17 10.47 10.61
CA ASP A 54 -4.28 11.35 10.97
C ASP A 54 -5.15 11.81 9.81
N SER A 55 -4.64 11.72 8.57
CA SER A 55 -5.39 12.17 7.41
C SER A 55 -5.13 11.30 6.21
N GLU A 56 -6.09 11.30 5.28
CA GLU A 56 -5.94 10.53 4.04
C GLU A 56 -4.80 11.05 3.18
N GLU A 57 -4.61 12.37 3.17
CA GLU A 57 -3.52 12.98 2.41
C GLU A 57 -2.15 12.51 2.91
N HIS A 58 -1.96 12.48 4.23
CA HIS A 58 -0.75 11.97 4.84
C HIS A 58 -0.57 10.48 4.54
N ALA A 59 -1.66 9.72 4.66
CA ALA A 59 -1.63 8.29 4.38
C ALA A 59 -1.20 8.02 2.95
N ARG A 60 -1.64 8.83 2.00
CA ARG A 60 -1.27 8.70 0.60
C ARG A 60 0.22 8.89 0.39
N LYS A 61 0.79 9.93 1.00
CA LYS A 61 2.22 10.20 0.91
C LYS A 61 3.04 9.05 1.50
N ILE A 62 2.65 8.59 2.67
CA ILE A 62 3.34 7.49 3.34
C ILE A 62 3.21 6.20 2.53
N ALA A 63 2.03 5.93 1.99
CA ALA A 63 1.79 4.74 1.18
C ALA A 63 2.70 4.71 -0.05
N ILE A 64 2.82 5.84 -0.75
CA ILE A 64 3.67 5.93 -1.94
C ILE A 64 5.13 5.74 -1.57
N GLU A 65 5.58 6.33 -0.46
CA GLU A 65 6.94 6.16 0.02
C GLU A 65 7.24 4.70 0.35
N GLN A 66 6.33 4.04 1.05
CA GLN A 66 6.48 2.63 1.40
C GLN A 66 6.52 1.75 0.15
N LEU A 67 5.69 2.07 -0.82
CA LEU A 67 5.65 1.32 -2.07
C LEU A 67 6.96 1.46 -2.83
N LYS A 68 7.53 2.66 -2.88
CA LYS A 68 8.84 2.90 -3.48
C LYS A 68 9.94 2.11 -2.80
N GLU A 69 9.97 2.14 -1.48
CA GLU A 69 10.99 1.43 -0.71
C GLU A 69 10.90 -0.07 -0.90
N CYS A 70 9.70 -0.62 -0.88
CA CYS A 70 9.49 -2.06 -0.99
C CYS A 70 9.75 -2.58 -2.39
N SER A 71 9.27 -1.89 -3.40
CA SER A 71 9.41 -2.31 -4.79
C SER A 71 10.78 -1.95 -5.37
N ARG A 72 11.40 -0.91 -4.81
CA ARG A 72 12.64 -0.30 -5.33
C ARG A 72 12.48 0.17 -6.77
N GLU A 73 11.24 0.50 -7.15
CA GLU A 73 10.92 1.02 -8.47
C GLU A 73 10.65 2.52 -8.39
N ASP A 74 10.97 3.21 -9.46
CA ASP A 74 10.67 4.64 -9.56
C ASP A 74 9.17 4.81 -9.76
N ILE A 75 8.51 5.33 -8.75
CA ILE A 75 7.07 5.56 -8.81
C ILE A 75 6.83 7.05 -9.04
N ASN A 76 6.29 7.35 -10.20
CA ASN A 76 5.91 8.72 -10.54
C ASN A 76 4.48 8.96 -10.07
N THR A 77 4.31 9.90 -9.14
CA THR A 77 3.00 10.22 -8.59
C THR A 77 2.00 10.67 -9.63
N LYS A 78 2.47 11.18 -10.75
CA LYS A 78 1.60 11.56 -11.86
C LYS A 78 0.92 10.36 -12.52
N MET A 79 1.49 9.18 -12.37
CA MET A 79 0.92 7.96 -12.91
C MET A 79 -0.12 7.34 -11.97
N LEU A 80 -0.16 7.81 -10.72
CA LEU A 80 -1.08 7.30 -9.72
C LEU A 80 -2.30 8.23 -9.65
N LYS A 81 -3.24 8.00 -10.54
CA LYS A 81 -4.48 8.77 -10.55
C LYS A 81 -5.43 8.25 -9.50
N ASP A 82 -5.90 9.15 -8.69
CA ASP A 82 -6.89 8.85 -7.66
C ASP A 82 -8.28 8.75 -8.26
#